data_1d0d893121486461ce6c44a2a8301ad7
#
_entry.id   1d0d893121486461ce6c44a2a8301ad7
#
_cell.length_a   1.000
_cell.length_b   1.000
_cell.length_c   1.000
_cell.angle_alpha   90.00
_cell.angle_beta   90.00
_cell.angle_gamma   90.00
#
_symmetry.space_group_name_H-M   'P 1'
#
loop_
_entity.id
_entity.type
_entity.pdbx_description
1 polymer ?
#
loop_
_entity_poly.entity_id
_entity_poly.type
_entity_poly.pdbx_seq_one_letter_code
_entity_poly.pdbx_strand_id
1 'polypeptide(L)'
;MAISAGLLSLSVRFPKNVRTNDFWREHYPDVVKDAEQRTLARLWAKPTGDVAQAEADLFTAAMVPYVDDPFRGTKQRRVLADGESVLDLELDAAREALAKAGLAAGDVDLLIAASFLPANVGVGNAPYLAQALGLRGAAWNLETACSSSLVALETAAAFVEARRHRHVLVVVSCTYSRVAPLDDTMSWFLGDGAAAFVVGPVQAGRGVLGFHTIHTGDTCGTFFYDLAVDEKTAQPKIVMGATAKTGKALAQNAQPNLTACAQGAAKQAGVSMNDISLFVFNTPTAWYADFGAKALGVDPSRTVSTYERYANIGPVLMPANLHHAASTHRLRDDDLVLLYSVGSVSSASAAIVRWQSVGLGDAPPD
;
A
#
# COMPACT_ATOMS: atom_id res chain seq x y z
N MET A 1 1.54 -17.58 -29.80
CA MET A 1 1.73 -16.14 -29.48
C MET A 1 1.87 -15.99 -27.98
N ALA A 2 2.77 -15.12 -27.52
CA ALA A 2 2.87 -14.78 -26.10
C ALA A 2 1.57 -14.07 -25.66
N ILE A 3 1.08 -14.38 -24.46
CA ILE A 3 -0.03 -13.67 -23.84
C ILE A 3 0.56 -12.59 -22.97
N SER A 4 0.05 -11.38 -23.08
CA SER A 4 0.34 -10.29 -22.13
C SER A 4 -0.71 -10.28 -21.02
N ALA A 5 -0.29 -10.02 -19.81
CA ALA A 5 -1.16 -9.89 -18.63
C ALA A 5 -1.29 -8.42 -18.22
N GLY A 6 -2.46 -8.03 -17.75
CA GLY A 6 -2.68 -6.67 -17.28
C GLY A 6 -3.90 -6.55 -16.36
N LEU A 7 -4.07 -5.36 -15.79
CA LEU A 7 -5.23 -5.02 -15.00
C LEU A 7 -6.47 -4.91 -15.90
N LEU A 8 -7.52 -5.64 -15.57
CA LEU A 8 -8.84 -5.53 -16.22
C LEU A 8 -9.75 -4.58 -15.43
N SER A 9 -9.60 -4.57 -14.10
CA SER A 9 -10.34 -3.69 -13.21
C SER A 9 -9.56 -3.37 -11.95
N LEU A 10 -9.96 -2.29 -11.27
CA LEU A 10 -9.41 -1.86 -9.98
C LEU A 10 -10.50 -1.19 -9.15
N SER A 11 -10.68 -1.63 -7.91
CA SER A 11 -11.63 -1.06 -6.93
C SER A 11 -10.93 -0.83 -5.60
N VAL A 12 -11.36 0.20 -4.87
CA VAL A 12 -10.89 0.53 -3.52
C VAL A 12 -12.07 0.76 -2.59
N ARG A 13 -11.93 0.37 -1.33
CA ARG A 13 -12.95 0.55 -0.29
C ARG A 13 -12.32 1.03 1.00
N PHE A 14 -12.97 1.97 1.64
CA PHE A 14 -12.53 2.54 2.91
C PHE A 14 -13.65 2.48 3.94
N PRO A 15 -13.33 2.34 5.23
CA PRO A 15 -14.31 2.53 6.29
C PRO A 15 -14.99 3.89 6.20
N LYS A 16 -16.23 3.97 6.68
CA LYS A 16 -16.99 5.23 6.70
C LYS A 16 -16.47 6.21 7.77
N ASN A 17 -15.92 5.68 8.85
CA ASN A 17 -15.49 6.49 9.99
C ASN A 17 -14.17 7.22 9.66
N VAL A 18 -14.22 8.54 9.74
CA VAL A 18 -13.05 9.43 9.56
C VAL A 18 -12.53 9.85 10.92
N ARG A 19 -11.24 9.63 11.15
CA ARG A 19 -10.55 10.10 12.35
C ARG A 19 -9.56 11.18 11.97
N THR A 20 -9.83 12.43 12.39
CA THR A 20 -8.95 13.59 12.20
C THR A 20 -7.91 13.67 13.33
N ASN A 21 -6.97 14.59 13.22
CA ASN A 21 -6.00 14.87 14.28
C ASN A 21 -6.63 15.38 15.57
N ASP A 22 -7.82 16.00 15.50
CA ASP A 22 -8.53 16.51 16.66
C ASP A 22 -8.95 15.40 17.62
N PHE A 23 -9.20 14.19 17.11
CA PHE A 23 -9.45 13.03 17.97
C PHE A 23 -8.34 12.84 19.04
N TRP A 24 -7.06 12.97 18.66
CA TRP A 24 -5.97 12.82 19.64
C TRP A 24 -5.79 14.06 20.50
N ARG A 25 -6.03 15.26 19.97
CA ARG A 25 -6.00 16.48 20.77
C ARG A 25 -7.05 16.47 21.88
N GLU A 26 -8.22 15.88 21.62
CA GLU A 26 -9.33 15.79 22.55
C GLU A 26 -9.18 14.63 23.54
N HIS A 27 -8.77 13.43 23.06
CA HIS A 27 -8.80 12.22 23.87
C HIS A 27 -7.44 11.82 24.44
N TYR A 28 -6.34 12.30 23.85
CA TYR A 28 -4.95 11.98 24.23
C TYR A 28 -4.06 13.23 24.25
N PRO A 29 -4.48 14.33 24.93
CA PRO A 29 -3.75 15.61 24.88
C PRO A 29 -2.33 15.52 25.40
N ASP A 30 -2.07 14.67 26.40
CA ASP A 30 -0.71 14.50 26.95
C ASP A 30 0.23 13.83 25.95
N VAL A 31 -0.25 12.87 25.16
CA VAL A 31 0.53 12.23 24.09
C VAL A 31 0.90 13.25 23.00
N VAL A 32 -0.04 14.13 22.65
CA VAL A 32 0.21 15.21 21.67
C VAL A 32 1.23 16.19 22.21
N LYS A 33 1.06 16.68 23.46
CA LYS A 33 1.98 17.61 24.11
C LYS A 33 3.39 17.01 24.24
N ASP A 34 3.50 15.76 24.64
CA ASP A 34 4.78 15.04 24.74
C ASP A 34 5.48 14.95 23.36
N ALA A 35 4.72 14.63 22.33
CA ALA A 35 5.23 14.55 20.96
C ALA A 35 5.70 15.92 20.44
N GLU A 36 4.98 16.99 20.73
CA GLU A 36 5.39 18.36 20.42
C GLU A 36 6.71 18.72 21.10
N GLN A 37 6.83 18.44 22.41
CA GLN A 37 8.03 18.73 23.18
C GLN A 37 9.26 17.91 22.76
N ARG A 38 9.07 16.63 22.43
CA ARG A 38 10.14 15.71 22.01
C ARG A 38 10.34 15.70 20.50
N THR A 39 9.63 16.55 19.76
CA THR A 39 9.64 16.56 18.30
C THR A 39 9.43 15.16 17.70
N LEU A 40 8.45 14.42 18.23
CA LEU A 40 8.06 13.06 17.81
C LEU A 40 9.24 12.06 17.84
N ALA A 41 9.70 11.72 19.03
CA ALA A 41 10.97 11.02 19.28
C ALA A 41 11.06 9.54 18.80
N ARG A 42 10.02 8.95 18.18
CA ARG A 42 10.06 7.53 17.76
C ARG A 42 10.35 7.31 16.28
N LEU A 43 9.30 7.24 15.44
CA LEU A 43 9.47 6.85 14.03
C LEU A 43 10.00 7.98 13.16
N TRP A 44 9.47 9.19 13.35
CA TRP A 44 9.73 10.36 12.51
C TRP A 44 10.27 11.51 13.36
N ALA A 45 11.25 11.21 14.20
CA ALA A 45 11.92 12.21 15.04
C ALA A 45 12.59 13.29 14.18
N LYS A 46 12.65 14.50 14.73
CA LYS A 46 13.43 15.60 14.13
C LYS A 46 14.89 15.17 14.05
N PRO A 47 15.58 15.33 12.92
CA PRO A 47 16.99 15.02 12.79
C PRO A 47 17.79 15.80 13.83
N THR A 48 18.61 15.11 14.63
CA THR A 48 19.57 15.72 15.57
C THR A 48 20.91 15.82 14.86
N GLY A 49 21.41 17.03 14.61
CA GLY A 49 22.70 17.29 13.98
C GLY A 49 22.66 18.45 13.00
N ASP A 50 23.80 18.79 12.42
CA ASP A 50 23.89 19.84 11.41
C ASP A 50 22.95 19.57 10.24
N VAL A 51 22.27 20.62 9.77
CA VAL A 51 21.34 20.59 8.61
C VAL A 51 22.03 19.96 7.39
N ALA A 52 23.35 20.15 7.24
CA ALA A 52 24.16 19.53 6.18
C ALA A 52 24.18 17.98 6.20
N GLN A 53 24.01 17.35 7.36
CA GLN A 53 23.96 15.89 7.48
C GLN A 53 22.56 15.34 7.22
N ALA A 54 21.52 16.15 7.45
CA ALA A 54 20.14 15.85 7.07
C ALA A 54 19.93 15.98 5.54
N GLU A 55 20.71 16.81 4.86
CA GLU A 55 20.69 16.95 3.39
C GLU A 55 21.33 15.75 2.66
N ALA A 56 22.14 14.94 3.34
CA ALA A 56 22.80 13.77 2.76
C ALA A 56 21.85 12.58 2.52
N ASP A 57 20.70 12.55 3.19
CA ASP A 57 19.67 11.52 3.05
C ASP A 57 18.39 12.16 2.49
N LEU A 58 18.07 11.85 1.24
CA LEU A 58 16.93 12.41 0.53
C LEU A 58 15.58 12.14 1.22
N PHE A 59 15.46 11.01 1.93
CA PHE A 59 14.24 10.69 2.66
C PHE A 59 14.04 11.63 3.85
N THR A 60 15.09 11.82 4.63
CA THR A 60 15.11 12.74 5.77
C THR A 60 14.96 14.20 5.30
N ALA A 61 15.64 14.60 4.22
CA ALA A 61 15.52 15.94 3.66
C ALA A 61 14.08 16.25 3.19
N ALA A 62 13.39 15.26 2.61
CA ALA A 62 11.98 15.42 2.22
C ALA A 62 11.04 15.56 3.43
N MET A 63 11.40 15.01 4.60
CA MET A 63 10.62 15.14 5.84
C MET A 63 10.75 16.54 6.48
N VAL A 64 11.84 17.28 6.26
CA VAL A 64 12.12 18.56 6.92
C VAL A 64 10.95 19.54 6.92
N PRO A 65 10.18 19.74 5.82
CA PRO A 65 9.03 20.63 5.82
C PRO A 65 7.91 20.27 6.82
N TYR A 66 7.92 19.05 7.33
CA TYR A 66 6.86 18.53 8.22
C TYR A 66 7.28 18.42 9.69
N VAL A 67 8.53 18.77 10.05
CA VAL A 67 9.05 18.51 11.41
C VAL A 67 8.43 19.34 12.51
N ASP A 68 7.82 20.47 12.18
CA ASP A 68 7.14 21.33 13.15
C ASP A 68 5.65 20.93 13.34
N ASP A 69 5.11 20.07 12.48
CA ASP A 69 3.79 19.43 12.67
C ASP A 69 3.96 18.13 13.44
N PRO A 70 3.36 17.97 14.65
CA PRO A 70 3.46 16.73 15.42
C PRO A 70 2.91 15.52 14.65
N PHE A 71 1.95 15.74 13.74
CA PHE A 71 1.36 14.69 12.90
C PHE A 71 2.10 14.48 11.55
N ARG A 72 3.22 15.17 11.33
CA ARG A 72 4.06 15.02 10.13
C ARG A 72 3.29 15.03 8.81
N GLY A 73 2.34 15.96 8.65
CA GLY A 73 1.54 16.10 7.44
C GLY A 73 0.35 15.14 7.31
N THR A 74 0.14 14.25 8.29
CA THR A 74 -1.08 13.44 8.33
C THR A 74 -2.25 14.30 8.75
N LYS A 75 -3.34 14.32 7.98
CA LYS A 75 -4.53 15.12 8.29
C LYS A 75 -5.66 14.27 8.85
N GLN A 76 -5.97 13.19 8.18
CA GLN A 76 -7.03 12.26 8.56
C GLN A 76 -6.72 10.84 8.13
N ARG A 77 -7.45 9.89 8.65
CA ARG A 77 -7.42 8.47 8.29
C ARG A 77 -8.82 7.87 8.40
N ARG A 78 -9.04 6.83 7.61
CA ARG A 78 -10.25 6.02 7.69
C ARG A 78 -9.97 4.89 8.65
N VAL A 79 -10.90 4.60 9.55
CA VAL A 79 -10.76 3.54 10.55
C VAL A 79 -12.04 2.74 10.67
N LEU A 80 -11.93 1.44 10.82
CA LEU A 80 -13.08 0.57 11.05
C LEU A 80 -13.83 1.00 12.32
N ALA A 81 -15.13 1.18 12.20
CA ALA A 81 -16.00 1.37 13.35
C ALA A 81 -16.19 0.06 14.13
N ASP A 82 -16.73 0.16 15.34
CA ASP A 82 -17.09 -1.03 16.11
C ASP A 82 -18.14 -1.84 15.34
N GLY A 83 -17.88 -3.14 15.16
CA GLY A 83 -18.73 -4.05 14.40
C GLY A 83 -18.50 -4.07 12.89
N GLU A 84 -17.72 -3.14 12.32
CA GLU A 84 -17.27 -3.27 10.92
C GLU A 84 -16.21 -4.37 10.79
N SER A 85 -16.31 -5.16 9.71
CA SER A 85 -15.40 -6.25 9.39
C SER A 85 -14.50 -5.89 8.20
N VAL A 86 -13.21 -6.25 8.30
CA VAL A 86 -12.30 -6.16 7.15
C VAL A 86 -12.77 -7.05 6.00
N LEU A 87 -13.38 -8.20 6.33
CA LEU A 87 -13.88 -9.14 5.33
C LEU A 87 -15.00 -8.52 4.49
N ASP A 88 -15.87 -7.69 5.09
CA ASP A 88 -16.91 -6.98 4.34
C ASP A 88 -16.33 -5.95 3.38
N LEU A 89 -15.30 -5.19 3.81
CA LEU A 89 -14.59 -4.26 2.91
C LEU A 89 -13.91 -4.99 1.74
N GLU A 90 -13.28 -6.13 2.03
CA GLU A 90 -12.63 -6.97 1.02
C GLU A 90 -13.67 -7.53 0.03
N LEU A 91 -14.81 -8.01 0.52
CA LEU A 91 -15.90 -8.53 -0.31
C LEU A 91 -16.50 -7.45 -1.20
N ASP A 92 -16.73 -6.26 -0.68
CA ASP A 92 -17.28 -5.15 -1.45
C ASP A 92 -16.31 -4.69 -2.53
N ALA A 93 -15.01 -4.58 -2.22
CA ALA A 93 -13.98 -4.28 -3.21
C ALA A 93 -13.91 -5.36 -4.30
N ALA A 94 -13.94 -6.65 -3.90
CA ALA A 94 -13.88 -7.79 -4.81
C ALA A 94 -15.10 -7.87 -5.76
N ARG A 95 -16.31 -7.71 -5.22
CA ARG A 95 -17.55 -7.72 -6.02
C ARG A 95 -17.55 -6.59 -7.04
N GLU A 96 -17.13 -5.41 -6.64
CA GLU A 96 -17.05 -4.29 -7.56
C GLU A 96 -15.97 -4.49 -8.62
N ALA A 97 -14.78 -4.98 -8.25
CA ALA A 97 -13.74 -5.27 -9.22
C ALA A 97 -14.19 -6.30 -10.27
N LEU A 98 -14.90 -7.36 -9.86
CA LEU A 98 -15.49 -8.34 -10.78
C LEU A 98 -16.52 -7.69 -11.70
N ALA A 99 -17.42 -6.89 -11.15
CA ALA A 99 -18.44 -6.20 -11.94
C ALA A 99 -17.82 -5.24 -12.98
N LYS A 100 -16.80 -4.47 -12.60
CA LYS A 100 -16.10 -3.54 -13.49
C LYS A 100 -15.24 -4.27 -14.55
N ALA A 101 -14.82 -5.51 -14.28
CA ALA A 101 -14.18 -6.37 -15.27
C ALA A 101 -15.18 -7.08 -16.20
N GLY A 102 -16.47 -7.00 -15.91
CA GLY A 102 -17.52 -7.73 -16.65
C GLY A 102 -17.45 -9.26 -16.44
N LEU A 103 -16.97 -9.71 -15.28
CA LEU A 103 -16.75 -11.11 -14.94
C LEU A 103 -17.73 -11.57 -13.85
N ALA A 104 -18.22 -12.81 -14.01
CA ALA A 104 -18.91 -13.51 -12.94
C ALA A 104 -17.90 -14.25 -12.03
N ALA A 105 -18.36 -14.64 -10.83
CA ALA A 105 -17.52 -15.42 -9.90
C ALA A 105 -16.98 -16.71 -10.53
N GLY A 106 -17.75 -17.36 -11.41
CA GLY A 106 -17.34 -18.59 -12.12
C GLY A 106 -16.23 -18.39 -13.15
N ASP A 107 -15.93 -17.16 -13.55
CA ASP A 107 -14.86 -16.82 -14.50
C ASP A 107 -13.49 -16.63 -13.83
N VAL A 108 -13.44 -16.66 -12.50
CA VAL A 108 -12.21 -16.49 -11.71
C VAL A 108 -11.57 -17.85 -11.45
N ASP A 109 -10.36 -18.05 -11.96
CA ASP A 109 -9.60 -19.28 -11.77
C ASP A 109 -8.83 -19.33 -10.46
N LEU A 110 -8.44 -18.14 -9.97
CA LEU A 110 -7.63 -17.99 -8.77
C LEU A 110 -7.99 -16.70 -8.02
N LEU A 111 -8.11 -16.80 -6.70
CA LEU A 111 -8.12 -15.67 -5.78
C LEU A 111 -6.82 -15.64 -4.97
N ILE A 112 -6.12 -14.51 -4.97
CA ILE A 112 -4.99 -14.23 -4.09
C ILE A 112 -5.41 -13.15 -3.11
N ALA A 113 -5.44 -13.46 -1.81
CA ALA A 113 -5.72 -12.50 -0.75
C ALA A 113 -4.45 -12.13 0.02
N ALA A 114 -4.27 -10.84 0.28
CA ALA A 114 -3.23 -10.32 1.15
C ALA A 114 -3.87 -9.41 2.21
N SER A 115 -4.35 -10.03 3.26
CA SER A 115 -5.03 -9.34 4.36
C SER A 115 -4.03 -9.03 5.46
N PHE A 116 -3.59 -7.79 5.51
CA PHE A 116 -2.68 -7.35 6.56
C PHE A 116 -3.46 -7.21 7.88
N LEU A 117 -3.38 -8.24 8.70
CA LEU A 117 -4.25 -8.60 9.82
C LEU A 117 -5.60 -9.14 9.36
N PRO A 118 -5.61 -10.41 8.94
CA PRO A 118 -6.84 -11.07 8.53
C PRO A 118 -7.84 -11.20 9.69
N ALA A 119 -9.12 -11.24 9.38
CA ALA A 119 -10.17 -11.55 10.35
C ALA A 119 -9.98 -12.94 11.00
N ASN A 120 -9.37 -13.87 10.26
CA ASN A 120 -9.10 -15.24 10.70
C ASN A 120 -7.59 -15.50 10.71
N VAL A 121 -6.98 -15.30 11.86
CA VAL A 121 -5.55 -15.57 12.08
C VAL A 121 -5.27 -17.07 11.88
N GLY A 122 -4.25 -17.38 11.11
CA GLY A 122 -3.81 -18.75 10.82
C GLY A 122 -4.29 -19.31 9.49
N VAL A 123 -5.56 -19.11 9.13
CA VAL A 123 -6.09 -19.53 7.80
C VAL A 123 -6.07 -18.38 6.79
N GLY A 124 -6.17 -17.15 7.26
CA GLY A 124 -6.30 -15.96 6.43
C GLY A 124 -7.70 -15.81 5.82
N ASN A 125 -7.90 -14.76 5.02
CA ASN A 125 -9.21 -14.42 4.49
C ASN A 125 -9.55 -15.08 3.13
N ALA A 126 -8.56 -15.60 2.40
CA ALA A 126 -8.80 -16.15 1.06
C ALA A 126 -9.93 -17.19 0.97
N PRO A 127 -10.01 -18.23 1.84
CA PRO A 127 -11.08 -19.22 1.76
C PRO A 127 -12.46 -18.63 2.06
N TYR A 128 -12.55 -17.65 2.96
CA TYR A 128 -13.81 -16.99 3.31
C TYR A 128 -14.30 -16.08 2.18
N LEU A 129 -13.38 -15.36 1.54
CA LEU A 129 -13.69 -14.56 0.36
C LEU A 129 -14.16 -15.45 -0.79
N ALA A 130 -13.45 -16.54 -1.07
CA ALA A 130 -13.84 -17.48 -2.12
C ALA A 130 -15.23 -18.06 -1.88
N GLN A 131 -15.53 -18.48 -0.65
CA GLN A 131 -16.83 -18.99 -0.27
C GLN A 131 -17.94 -17.93 -0.45
N ALA A 132 -17.73 -16.72 0.09
CA ALA A 132 -18.72 -15.65 0.08
C ALA A 132 -18.99 -15.08 -1.34
N LEU A 133 -18.00 -15.16 -2.23
CA LEU A 133 -18.10 -14.79 -3.64
C LEU A 133 -18.66 -15.92 -4.50
N GLY A 134 -18.70 -17.16 -3.99
CA GLY A 134 -19.09 -18.33 -4.77
C GLY A 134 -18.08 -18.75 -5.84
N LEU A 135 -16.78 -18.50 -5.59
CA LEU A 135 -15.70 -18.89 -6.50
C LEU A 135 -15.57 -20.41 -6.53
N ARG A 136 -15.20 -20.94 -7.71
CA ARG A 136 -14.91 -22.36 -7.92
C ARG A 136 -13.41 -22.62 -8.12
N GLY A 137 -12.65 -21.57 -8.43
CA GLY A 137 -11.21 -21.62 -8.61
C GLY A 137 -10.44 -21.78 -7.30
N ALA A 138 -9.12 -21.84 -7.40
CA ALA A 138 -8.24 -21.89 -6.24
C ALA A 138 -8.26 -20.57 -5.45
N ALA A 139 -7.95 -20.65 -4.14
CA ALA A 139 -7.80 -19.48 -3.30
C ALA A 139 -6.71 -19.69 -2.26
N TRP A 140 -5.80 -18.72 -2.12
CA TRP A 140 -4.76 -18.73 -1.09
C TRP A 140 -4.36 -17.33 -0.67
N ASN A 141 -3.63 -17.26 0.45
CA ASN A 141 -3.10 -16.00 0.97
C ASN A 141 -1.65 -15.83 0.51
N LEU A 142 -1.26 -14.56 0.25
CA LEU A 142 0.09 -14.13 -0.05
C LEU A 142 0.41 -12.97 0.87
N GLU A 143 1.57 -12.98 1.54
CA GLU A 143 1.94 -11.93 2.47
C GLU A 143 3.37 -11.46 2.24
N THR A 144 3.53 -10.18 1.93
CA THR A 144 4.81 -9.47 1.82
C THR A 144 4.72 -8.05 2.41
N ALA A 145 3.92 -7.89 3.46
CA ALA A 145 3.64 -6.61 4.11
C ALA A 145 3.06 -5.57 3.11
N CYS A 146 3.49 -4.31 3.17
CA CYS A 146 2.93 -3.26 2.31
C CYS A 146 3.19 -3.46 0.81
N SER A 147 4.11 -4.36 0.40
CA SER A 147 4.35 -4.71 -1.00
C SER A 147 3.41 -5.77 -1.55
N SER A 148 2.55 -6.36 -0.71
CA SER A 148 1.70 -7.51 -1.08
C SER A 148 0.86 -7.27 -2.33
N SER A 149 0.32 -6.07 -2.53
CA SER A 149 -0.46 -5.77 -3.73
C SER A 149 0.36 -5.90 -5.02
N LEU A 150 1.61 -5.46 -5.00
CA LEU A 150 2.46 -5.47 -6.18
C LEU A 150 3.06 -6.85 -6.44
N VAL A 151 3.46 -7.57 -5.38
CA VAL A 151 3.92 -8.95 -5.48
C VAL A 151 2.78 -9.89 -5.91
N ALA A 152 1.54 -9.63 -5.45
CA ALA A 152 0.36 -10.36 -5.92
C ALA A 152 0.06 -10.06 -7.40
N LEU A 153 0.24 -8.81 -7.86
CA LEU A 153 0.14 -8.46 -9.28
C LEU A 153 1.17 -9.22 -10.12
N GLU A 154 2.44 -9.27 -9.67
CA GLU A 154 3.51 -10.05 -10.31
C GLU A 154 3.15 -11.53 -10.42
N THR A 155 2.69 -12.12 -9.30
CA THR A 155 2.26 -13.51 -9.24
C THR A 155 1.09 -13.79 -10.19
N ALA A 156 0.07 -12.93 -10.16
CA ALA A 156 -1.10 -13.05 -11.02
C ALA A 156 -0.72 -12.94 -12.52
N ALA A 157 0.11 -11.97 -12.87
CA ALA A 157 0.59 -11.78 -14.24
C ALA A 157 1.36 -13.01 -14.74
N ALA A 158 2.27 -13.55 -13.92
CA ALA A 158 3.03 -14.74 -14.25
C ALA A 158 2.11 -15.96 -14.52
N PHE A 159 1.04 -16.15 -13.74
CA PHE A 159 0.09 -17.25 -13.98
C PHE A 159 -0.72 -17.05 -15.27
N VAL A 160 -1.12 -15.82 -15.58
CA VAL A 160 -1.84 -15.49 -16.82
C VAL A 160 -0.94 -15.70 -18.04
N GLU A 161 0.29 -15.22 -18.00
CA GLU A 161 1.28 -15.38 -19.08
C GLU A 161 1.67 -16.84 -19.32
N ALA A 162 1.80 -17.60 -18.22
CA ALA A 162 2.03 -19.04 -18.27
C ALA A 162 0.78 -19.86 -18.67
N ARG A 163 -0.37 -19.21 -18.89
CA ARG A 163 -1.66 -19.85 -19.21
C ARG A 163 -2.14 -20.87 -18.17
N ARG A 164 -1.73 -20.69 -16.90
CA ARG A 164 -2.19 -21.53 -15.79
C ARG A 164 -3.56 -21.07 -15.29
N HIS A 165 -3.79 -19.77 -15.28
CA HIS A 165 -5.04 -19.13 -14.92
C HIS A 165 -5.33 -18.03 -15.94
N ARG A 166 -6.59 -17.87 -16.31
CA ARG A 166 -7.01 -16.82 -17.24
C ARG A 166 -7.34 -15.53 -16.52
N HIS A 167 -8.09 -15.63 -15.41
CA HIS A 167 -8.47 -14.48 -14.60
C HIS A 167 -8.08 -14.73 -13.15
N VAL A 168 -7.29 -13.83 -12.60
CA VAL A 168 -6.86 -13.85 -11.20
C VAL A 168 -7.43 -12.65 -10.49
N LEU A 169 -8.22 -12.89 -9.45
CA LEU A 169 -8.72 -11.85 -8.56
C LEU A 169 -7.70 -11.67 -7.43
N VAL A 170 -7.20 -10.45 -7.26
CA VAL A 170 -6.35 -10.07 -6.14
C VAL A 170 -7.16 -9.20 -5.20
N VAL A 171 -7.12 -9.50 -3.91
CA VAL A 171 -7.77 -8.72 -2.84
C VAL A 171 -6.74 -8.39 -1.78
N VAL A 172 -6.59 -7.11 -1.45
CA VAL A 172 -5.65 -6.67 -0.41
C VAL A 172 -6.37 -5.80 0.61
N SER A 173 -5.98 -5.91 1.87
CA SER A 173 -6.53 -5.08 2.94
C SER A 173 -5.51 -4.72 4.00
N CYS A 174 -5.86 -3.72 4.80
CA CYS A 174 -5.10 -3.27 5.95
C CYS A 174 -6.07 -2.79 7.03
N THR A 175 -5.81 -3.17 8.28
CA THR A 175 -6.63 -2.79 9.44
C THR A 175 -5.76 -2.37 10.62
N TYR A 176 -4.89 -1.41 10.41
CA TYR A 176 -3.98 -0.91 11.44
C TYR A 176 -4.70 -0.36 12.67
N SER A 177 -5.91 0.19 12.51
CA SER A 177 -6.68 0.71 13.64
C SER A 177 -7.00 -0.33 14.71
N ARG A 178 -6.95 -1.62 14.35
CA ARG A 178 -7.23 -2.74 15.27
C ARG A 178 -6.04 -3.12 16.14
N VAL A 179 -4.83 -2.72 15.77
CA VAL A 179 -3.59 -3.18 16.43
C VAL A 179 -2.66 -2.05 16.85
N ALA A 180 -2.78 -0.87 16.28
CA ALA A 180 -1.98 0.29 16.67
C ALA A 180 -2.54 0.88 17.98
N PRO A 181 -1.74 0.92 19.08
CA PRO A 181 -2.16 1.54 20.31
C PRO A 181 -2.47 3.03 20.13
N LEU A 182 -3.62 3.51 20.62
CA LEU A 182 -4.04 4.90 20.42
C LEU A 182 -3.22 5.91 21.23
N ASP A 183 -2.58 5.46 22.29
CA ASP A 183 -1.63 6.20 23.13
C ASP A 183 -0.19 6.18 22.60
N ASP A 184 0.05 5.54 21.44
CA ASP A 184 1.30 5.60 20.71
C ASP A 184 1.17 6.51 19.47
N THR A 185 2.13 7.40 19.27
CA THR A 185 2.18 8.32 18.13
C THR A 185 2.19 7.59 16.78
N MET A 186 2.56 6.32 16.74
CA MET A 186 2.51 5.49 15.52
C MET A 186 1.08 5.41 14.97
N SER A 187 0.05 5.37 15.83
CA SER A 187 -1.36 5.33 15.42
C SER A 187 -1.80 6.54 14.58
N TRP A 188 -1.07 7.65 14.68
CA TRP A 188 -1.38 8.89 13.95
C TRP A 188 -1.18 8.76 12.45
N PHE A 189 -0.31 7.85 12.04
CA PHE A 189 0.14 7.67 10.66
C PHE A 189 -0.55 6.50 9.95
N LEU A 190 -1.47 5.80 10.62
CA LEU A 190 -2.02 4.52 10.20
C LEU A 190 -3.53 4.60 9.99
N GLY A 191 -3.99 4.00 8.89
CA GLY A 191 -5.40 3.91 8.52
C GLY A 191 -5.79 2.52 8.03
N ASP A 192 -7.07 2.35 7.70
CA ASP A 192 -7.66 1.11 7.25
C ASP A 192 -8.21 1.25 5.81
N GLY A 193 -8.22 0.16 5.07
CA GLY A 193 -8.79 0.11 3.74
C GLY A 193 -8.68 -1.27 3.11
N ALA A 194 -9.35 -1.44 1.98
CA ALA A 194 -9.24 -2.60 1.11
C ALA A 194 -9.18 -2.17 -0.36
N ALA A 195 -8.56 -3.01 -1.18
CA ALA A 195 -8.58 -2.88 -2.63
C ALA A 195 -8.71 -4.25 -3.28
N ALA A 196 -9.29 -4.30 -4.46
CA ALA A 196 -9.31 -5.48 -5.28
C ALA A 196 -9.08 -5.13 -6.75
N PHE A 197 -8.42 -6.02 -7.47
CA PHE A 197 -8.21 -5.88 -8.90
C PHE A 197 -8.22 -7.25 -9.59
N VAL A 198 -8.66 -7.25 -10.84
CA VAL A 198 -8.62 -8.44 -11.68
C VAL A 198 -7.45 -8.33 -12.65
N VAL A 199 -6.66 -9.39 -12.73
CA VAL A 199 -5.60 -9.56 -13.71
C VAL A 199 -6.03 -10.61 -14.74
N GLY A 200 -5.87 -10.29 -16.00
CA GLY A 200 -6.23 -11.21 -17.09
C GLY A 200 -5.45 -10.91 -18.36
N PRO A 201 -5.75 -11.67 -19.44
CA PRO A 201 -5.09 -11.48 -20.72
C PRO A 201 -5.48 -10.12 -21.34
N VAL A 202 -4.47 -9.43 -21.87
CA VAL A 202 -4.61 -8.15 -22.55
C VAL A 202 -3.95 -8.19 -23.92
N GLN A 203 -4.14 -7.14 -24.71
CA GLN A 203 -3.51 -7.01 -26.02
C GLN A 203 -1.98 -7.03 -25.88
N ALA A 204 -1.32 -7.67 -26.83
CA ALA A 204 0.15 -7.74 -26.87
C ALA A 204 0.79 -6.36 -26.79
N GLY A 205 1.80 -6.22 -25.93
CA GLY A 205 2.49 -4.94 -25.67
C GLY A 205 1.77 -4.01 -24.70
N ARG A 206 0.61 -4.38 -24.17
CA ARG A 206 -0.12 -3.69 -23.09
C ARG A 206 -0.02 -4.46 -21.77
N GLY A 207 -0.49 -3.86 -20.70
CA GLY A 207 -0.44 -4.44 -19.36
C GLY A 207 0.96 -4.39 -18.76
N VAL A 208 1.34 -5.45 -18.07
CA VAL A 208 2.63 -5.52 -17.37
C VAL A 208 3.75 -5.79 -18.36
N LEU A 209 4.79 -4.97 -18.33
CA LEU A 209 5.94 -5.07 -19.23
C LEU A 209 7.21 -5.55 -18.52
N GLY A 210 7.31 -5.33 -17.21
CA GLY A 210 8.46 -5.75 -16.43
C GLY A 210 8.23 -5.60 -14.94
N PHE A 211 8.87 -6.46 -14.16
CA PHE A 211 8.91 -6.44 -12.70
C PHE A 211 10.34 -6.49 -12.18
N HIS A 212 10.54 -5.96 -11.00
CA HIS A 212 11.75 -6.23 -10.23
C HIS A 212 11.44 -6.20 -8.74
N THR A 213 11.63 -7.34 -8.08
CA THR A 213 11.35 -7.54 -6.66
C THR A 213 12.63 -7.94 -5.94
N ILE A 214 12.87 -7.31 -4.79
CA ILE A 214 13.99 -7.61 -3.90
C ILE A 214 13.47 -7.86 -2.47
N HIS A 215 14.21 -8.63 -1.67
CA HIS A 215 13.90 -8.73 -0.25
C HIS A 215 14.46 -7.52 0.53
N THR A 216 13.81 -7.16 1.64
CA THR A 216 14.23 -6.08 2.53
C THR A 216 14.66 -6.61 3.90
N GLY A 217 15.50 -7.66 3.90
CA GLY A 217 15.92 -8.37 5.10
C GLY A 217 16.62 -7.49 6.14
N ASP A 218 17.32 -6.43 5.72
CA ASP A 218 18.00 -5.48 6.60
C ASP A 218 17.05 -4.70 7.52
N THR A 219 15.76 -4.66 7.18
CA THR A 219 14.71 -4.02 7.99
C THR A 219 13.87 -5.02 8.77
N CYS A 220 14.14 -6.32 8.64
CA CYS A 220 13.42 -7.38 9.32
C CYS A 220 13.44 -7.18 10.84
N GLY A 221 12.26 -7.32 11.49
CA GLY A 221 12.12 -7.14 12.93
C GLY A 221 12.09 -5.67 13.41
N THR A 222 12.19 -4.68 12.52
CA THR A 222 12.03 -3.27 12.91
C THR A 222 10.58 -2.92 13.24
N PHE A 223 9.63 -3.47 12.49
CA PHE A 223 8.22 -3.58 12.87
C PHE A 223 7.93 -5.01 13.32
N PHE A 224 7.04 -5.16 14.28
CA PHE A 224 6.65 -6.47 14.78
C PHE A 224 5.19 -6.46 15.23
N TYR A 225 4.60 -7.64 15.26
CA TYR A 225 3.31 -7.92 15.90
C TYR A 225 3.56 -8.85 17.06
N ASP A 226 2.97 -8.55 18.20
CA ASP A 226 3.11 -9.34 19.41
C ASP A 226 1.75 -9.62 20.01
N LEU A 227 1.69 -10.65 20.87
CA LEU A 227 0.51 -10.95 21.67
C LEU A 227 0.64 -10.23 23.02
N ALA A 228 -0.31 -9.38 23.31
CA ALA A 228 -0.46 -8.74 24.59
C ALA A 228 -1.76 -9.17 25.26
N VAL A 229 -1.88 -8.92 26.55
CA VAL A 229 -3.15 -9.06 27.26
C VAL A 229 -3.80 -7.69 27.35
N ASP A 230 -5.04 -7.59 26.91
CA ASP A 230 -5.84 -6.38 27.11
C ASP A 230 -6.19 -6.23 28.59
N GLU A 231 -5.74 -5.14 29.21
CA GLU A 231 -5.91 -4.92 30.65
C GLU A 231 -7.37 -4.77 31.09
N LYS A 232 -8.25 -4.33 30.18
CA LYS A 232 -9.68 -4.13 30.48
C LYS A 232 -10.50 -5.42 30.37
N THR A 233 -10.17 -6.24 29.37
CA THR A 233 -10.95 -7.45 29.06
C THR A 233 -10.28 -8.73 29.51
N ALA A 234 -9.01 -8.68 29.91
CA ALA A 234 -8.14 -9.82 30.19
C ALA A 234 -8.03 -10.84 29.03
N GLN A 235 -8.32 -10.39 27.79
CA GLN A 235 -8.26 -11.22 26.60
C GLN A 235 -6.95 -10.99 25.84
N PRO A 236 -6.43 -12.00 25.13
CA PRO A 236 -5.30 -11.81 24.22
C PRO A 236 -5.67 -10.84 23.10
N LYS A 237 -4.77 -9.93 22.79
CA LYS A 237 -4.87 -9.04 21.62
C LYS A 237 -3.54 -8.98 20.88
N ILE A 238 -3.61 -8.79 19.56
CA ILE A 238 -2.45 -8.50 18.75
C ILE A 238 -2.17 -7.01 18.86
N VAL A 239 -0.91 -6.64 19.09
CA VAL A 239 -0.44 -5.26 19.10
C VAL A 239 0.70 -5.09 18.12
N MET A 240 0.68 -3.98 17.41
CA MET A 240 1.77 -3.57 16.53
C MET A 240 2.78 -2.73 17.30
N GLY A 241 4.05 -2.99 17.08
CA GLY A 241 5.14 -2.22 17.65
C GLY A 241 6.24 -1.90 16.64
N ALA A 242 7.09 -0.96 17.01
CA ALA A 242 8.27 -0.59 16.25
C ALA A 242 9.46 -0.42 17.19
N THR A 243 10.64 -0.83 16.73
CA THR A 243 11.87 -0.65 17.51
C THR A 243 12.38 0.81 17.42
N ALA A 244 13.25 1.21 18.34
CA ALA A 244 13.90 2.53 18.29
C ALA A 244 14.77 2.72 17.02
N LYS A 245 15.15 1.66 16.33
CA LYS A 245 15.97 1.69 15.12
C LYS A 245 15.13 1.85 13.84
N THR A 246 13.81 1.69 13.92
CA THR A 246 12.92 1.58 12.75
C THR A 246 13.03 2.80 11.84
N GLY A 247 12.89 4.02 12.36
CA GLY A 247 12.94 5.24 11.54
C GLY A 247 14.26 5.37 10.77
N LYS A 248 15.40 5.11 11.44
CA LYS A 248 16.72 5.15 10.80
C LYS A 248 16.87 4.07 9.72
N ALA A 249 16.45 2.84 10.01
CA ALA A 249 16.54 1.74 9.05
C ALA A 249 15.70 2.00 7.81
N LEU A 250 14.49 2.54 7.98
CA LEU A 250 13.61 2.91 6.87
C LEU A 250 14.24 4.02 6.00
N ALA A 251 14.74 5.09 6.62
CA ALA A 251 15.37 6.19 5.89
C ALA A 251 16.60 5.73 5.09
N GLN A 252 17.49 4.95 5.70
CA GLN A 252 18.70 4.44 5.05
C GLN A 252 18.41 3.52 3.85
N ASN A 253 17.34 2.73 3.90
CA ASN A 253 17.01 1.77 2.85
C ASN A 253 16.02 2.31 1.81
N ALA A 254 15.36 3.46 2.05
CA ALA A 254 14.31 3.98 1.18
C ALA A 254 14.81 4.23 -0.25
N GLN A 255 15.90 4.99 -0.42
CA GLN A 255 16.44 5.30 -1.74
C GLN A 255 17.08 4.10 -2.44
N PRO A 256 17.94 3.28 -1.81
CA PRO A 256 18.50 2.08 -2.44
C PRO A 256 17.41 1.13 -2.95
N ASN A 257 16.39 0.83 -2.14
CA ASN A 257 15.33 -0.09 -2.51
C ASN A 257 14.49 0.46 -3.69
N LEU A 258 14.09 1.72 -3.63
CA LEU A 258 13.33 2.36 -4.71
C LEU A 258 14.11 2.35 -6.02
N THR A 259 15.38 2.77 -5.97
CA THR A 259 16.21 2.88 -7.16
C THR A 259 16.48 1.51 -7.79
N ALA A 260 16.83 0.50 -6.98
CA ALA A 260 17.07 -0.85 -7.47
C ALA A 260 15.82 -1.44 -8.15
N CYS A 261 14.66 -1.36 -7.49
CA CYS A 261 13.41 -1.89 -8.05
C CYS A 261 12.98 -1.14 -9.32
N ALA A 262 12.98 0.19 -9.30
CA ALA A 262 12.55 1.01 -10.42
C ALA A 262 13.43 0.80 -11.66
N GLN A 263 14.76 0.82 -11.49
CA GLN A 263 15.70 0.57 -12.59
C GLN A 263 15.63 -0.87 -13.11
N GLY A 264 15.49 -1.85 -12.20
CA GLY A 264 15.34 -3.25 -12.58
C GLY A 264 14.09 -3.50 -13.41
N ALA A 265 12.93 -2.96 -13.00
CA ALA A 265 11.67 -3.09 -13.73
C ALA A 265 11.73 -2.38 -15.09
N ALA A 266 12.28 -1.15 -15.15
CA ALA A 266 12.46 -0.41 -16.40
C ALA A 266 13.39 -1.14 -17.38
N LYS A 267 14.49 -1.71 -16.89
CA LYS A 267 15.41 -2.53 -17.70
C LYS A 267 14.71 -3.75 -18.30
N GLN A 268 13.90 -4.46 -17.49
CA GLN A 268 13.14 -5.62 -17.97
C GLN A 268 12.09 -5.23 -19.01
N ALA A 269 11.43 -4.08 -18.82
CA ALA A 269 10.45 -3.54 -19.77
C ALA A 269 11.09 -2.94 -21.02
N GLY A 270 12.40 -2.72 -21.06
CA GLY A 270 13.10 -2.09 -22.17
C GLY A 270 12.79 -0.61 -22.35
N VAL A 271 12.50 0.11 -21.25
CA VAL A 271 12.14 1.55 -21.24
C VAL A 271 13.07 2.36 -20.34
N SER A 272 13.13 3.67 -20.56
CA SER A 272 13.86 4.61 -19.69
C SER A 272 12.93 5.30 -18.69
N MET A 273 13.47 5.89 -17.62
CA MET A 273 12.69 6.67 -16.65
C MET A 273 12.01 7.90 -17.30
N ASN A 274 12.55 8.41 -18.39
CA ASN A 274 11.97 9.54 -19.12
C ASN A 274 10.70 9.17 -19.88
N ASP A 275 10.57 7.90 -20.29
CA ASP A 275 9.41 7.40 -21.03
C ASP A 275 8.19 7.18 -20.12
N ILE A 276 8.37 7.18 -18.80
CA ILE A 276 7.31 6.90 -17.83
C ILE A 276 6.47 8.16 -17.61
N SER A 277 5.17 8.07 -17.86
CA SER A 277 4.23 9.19 -17.72
C SER A 277 3.88 9.49 -16.26
N LEU A 278 3.74 8.45 -15.43
CA LEU A 278 3.34 8.58 -14.02
C LEU A 278 4.06 7.58 -13.13
N PHE A 279 4.44 8.05 -11.94
CA PHE A 279 5.06 7.25 -10.88
C PHE A 279 4.07 7.10 -9.72
N VAL A 280 3.65 5.88 -9.45
CA VAL A 280 2.69 5.52 -8.41
C VAL A 280 3.39 4.74 -7.32
N PHE A 281 3.70 5.40 -6.21
CA PHE A 281 4.33 4.77 -5.06
C PHE A 281 3.28 4.36 -4.02
N ASN A 282 3.58 3.34 -3.19
CA ASN A 282 2.92 3.29 -1.91
C ASN A 282 3.50 4.42 -1.05
N THR A 283 2.70 5.37 -0.66
CA THR A 283 3.12 6.58 0.03
C THR A 283 2.90 6.45 1.55
N PRO A 284 3.81 5.76 2.31
CA PRO A 284 3.60 5.49 3.74
C PRO A 284 3.77 6.73 4.61
N THR A 285 4.21 7.85 4.04
CA THR A 285 4.37 9.16 4.70
C THR A 285 3.96 10.28 3.77
N ALA A 286 3.66 11.47 4.32
CA ALA A 286 3.24 12.62 3.53
C ALA A 286 4.29 13.06 2.49
N TRP A 287 5.56 12.90 2.79
CA TRP A 287 6.69 13.33 1.94
C TRP A 287 7.18 12.26 0.97
N TYR A 288 6.59 11.06 0.97
CA TYR A 288 7.13 9.94 0.19
C TYR A 288 7.10 10.16 -1.32
N ALA A 289 6.07 10.82 -1.84
CA ALA A 289 5.97 11.11 -3.27
C ALA A 289 7.09 12.08 -3.73
N ASP A 290 7.36 13.12 -2.96
CA ASP A 290 8.44 14.09 -3.21
C ASP A 290 9.81 13.45 -3.08
N PHE A 291 9.99 12.61 -2.03
CA PHE A 291 11.20 11.81 -1.87
C PHE A 291 11.43 10.92 -3.09
N GLY A 292 10.42 10.17 -3.52
CA GLY A 292 10.52 9.25 -4.65
C GLY A 292 10.86 9.95 -5.96
N ALA A 293 10.25 11.11 -6.22
CA ALA A 293 10.57 11.94 -7.37
C ALA A 293 12.03 12.40 -7.36
N LYS A 294 12.52 12.90 -6.23
CA LYS A 294 13.92 13.32 -6.06
C LYS A 294 14.88 12.14 -6.22
N ALA A 295 14.58 10.99 -5.59
CA ALA A 295 15.43 9.80 -5.64
C ALA A 295 15.58 9.23 -7.05
N LEU A 296 14.55 9.34 -7.89
CA LEU A 296 14.57 8.89 -9.29
C LEU A 296 14.96 10.00 -10.28
N GLY A 297 15.13 11.24 -9.82
CA GLY A 297 15.46 12.38 -10.68
C GLY A 297 14.33 12.76 -11.66
N VAL A 298 13.08 12.61 -11.22
CA VAL A 298 11.89 12.88 -12.06
C VAL A 298 11.08 14.07 -11.54
N ASP A 299 10.25 14.65 -12.41
CA ASP A 299 9.38 15.78 -12.04
C ASP A 299 8.35 15.32 -10.97
N PRO A 300 8.23 15.98 -9.80
CA PRO A 300 7.24 15.68 -8.79
C PRO A 300 5.80 15.72 -9.29
N SER A 301 5.48 16.54 -10.30
CA SER A 301 4.14 16.57 -10.91
C SER A 301 3.73 15.25 -11.54
N ARG A 302 4.68 14.36 -11.83
CA ARG A 302 4.47 13.00 -12.35
C ARG A 302 4.26 11.98 -11.23
N THR A 303 4.05 12.39 -9.98
CA THR A 303 3.72 11.53 -8.84
C THR A 303 2.29 11.75 -8.36
N VAL A 304 1.80 10.84 -7.52
CA VAL A 304 0.46 10.90 -6.91
C VAL A 304 0.50 10.40 -5.48
N SER A 305 -0.26 11.03 -4.60
CA SER A 305 -0.40 10.61 -3.20
C SER A 305 -1.81 10.88 -2.69
N THR A 306 -2.40 9.90 -2.04
CA THR A 306 -3.67 10.00 -1.30
C THR A 306 -3.44 10.00 0.21
N TYR A 307 -2.19 10.12 0.66
CA TYR A 307 -1.80 10.01 2.06
C TYR A 307 -2.54 10.97 3.00
N GLU A 308 -2.77 12.21 2.58
CA GLU A 308 -3.49 13.20 3.40
C GLU A 308 -4.91 12.76 3.78
N ARG A 309 -5.55 11.93 2.93
CA ARG A 309 -6.92 11.43 3.12
C ARG A 309 -6.98 10.12 3.89
N TYR A 310 -5.97 9.26 3.74
CA TYR A 310 -6.06 7.87 4.21
C TYR A 310 -4.92 7.48 5.15
N ALA A 311 -3.87 8.32 5.30
CA ALA A 311 -2.63 7.98 5.99
C ALA A 311 -1.97 6.72 5.39
N ASN A 312 -1.15 6.00 6.14
CA ASN A 312 -0.58 4.74 5.69
C ASN A 312 -1.60 3.60 5.86
N ILE A 313 -2.07 3.06 4.77
CA ILE A 313 -3.00 1.92 4.68
C ILE A 313 -2.30 0.66 4.12
N GLY A 314 -1.01 0.51 4.38
CA GLY A 314 -0.23 -0.68 4.03
C GLY A 314 -0.29 -1.06 2.55
N PRO A 315 -0.62 -2.31 2.21
CA PRO A 315 -0.67 -2.80 0.82
C PRO A 315 -1.75 -2.13 -0.04
N VAL A 316 -2.69 -1.39 0.56
CA VAL A 316 -3.77 -0.70 -0.16
C VAL A 316 -3.32 0.63 -0.77
N LEU A 317 -2.20 1.22 -0.29
CA LEU A 317 -1.72 2.54 -0.73
C LEU A 317 -1.43 2.61 -2.24
N MET A 318 -0.70 1.64 -2.79
CA MET A 318 -0.38 1.66 -4.21
C MET A 318 -1.65 1.53 -5.07
N PRO A 319 -2.57 0.58 -4.84
CA PRO A 319 -3.86 0.53 -5.52
C PRO A 319 -4.70 1.80 -5.36
N ALA A 320 -4.72 2.40 -4.17
CA ALA A 320 -5.47 3.63 -3.91
C ALA A 320 -4.92 4.82 -4.71
N ASN A 321 -3.60 4.99 -4.74
CA ASN A 321 -2.95 6.03 -5.53
C ASN A 321 -3.17 5.81 -7.04
N LEU A 322 -3.10 4.56 -7.51
CA LEU A 322 -3.36 4.21 -8.91
C LEU A 322 -4.82 4.49 -9.30
N HIS A 323 -5.77 4.06 -8.45
CA HIS A 323 -7.20 4.33 -8.65
C HIS A 323 -7.47 5.84 -8.70
N HIS A 324 -6.91 6.61 -7.77
CA HIS A 324 -7.05 8.05 -7.73
C HIS A 324 -6.50 8.71 -9.01
N ALA A 325 -5.32 8.30 -9.45
CA ALA A 325 -4.73 8.84 -10.68
C ALA A 325 -5.59 8.55 -11.92
N ALA A 326 -6.13 7.34 -12.01
CA ALA A 326 -6.98 6.93 -13.12
C ALA A 326 -8.35 7.64 -13.09
N SER A 327 -9.00 7.71 -11.93
CA SER A 327 -10.32 8.36 -11.76
C SER A 327 -10.27 9.89 -11.93
N THR A 328 -9.12 10.50 -11.71
CA THR A 328 -8.88 11.95 -11.96
C THR A 328 -8.28 12.23 -13.33
N HIS A 329 -8.34 11.26 -14.25
CA HIS A 329 -7.87 11.39 -15.64
C HIS A 329 -6.39 11.78 -15.80
N ARG A 330 -5.55 11.42 -14.85
CA ARG A 330 -4.10 11.60 -14.93
C ARG A 330 -3.41 10.51 -15.75
N LEU A 331 -4.14 9.46 -16.12
CA LEU A 331 -3.69 8.36 -16.96
C LEU A 331 -4.51 8.31 -18.24
N ARG A 332 -3.82 8.08 -19.34
CA ARG A 332 -4.39 7.87 -20.68
C ARG A 332 -3.96 6.50 -21.20
N ASP A 333 -4.71 5.97 -22.15
CA ASP A 333 -4.31 4.75 -22.85
C ASP A 333 -2.90 4.91 -23.44
N ASP A 334 -2.10 3.86 -23.32
CA ASP A 334 -0.70 3.77 -23.73
C ASP A 334 0.32 4.49 -22.83
N ASP A 335 -0.10 5.22 -21.79
CA ASP A 335 0.83 5.76 -20.81
C ASP A 335 1.66 4.65 -20.15
N LEU A 336 2.95 4.90 -19.97
CA LEU A 336 3.80 4.04 -19.16
C LEU A 336 3.74 4.50 -17.71
N VAL A 337 3.41 3.57 -16.82
CA VAL A 337 3.27 3.80 -15.38
C VAL A 337 4.28 2.95 -14.63
N LEU A 338 5.07 3.58 -13.76
CA LEU A 338 5.87 2.85 -12.80
C LEU A 338 5.05 2.71 -11.51
N LEU A 339 4.79 1.48 -11.10
CA LEU A 339 4.23 1.14 -9.80
C LEU A 339 5.38 0.73 -8.88
N TYR A 340 5.39 1.23 -7.63
CA TYR A 340 6.37 0.81 -6.63
C TYR A 340 5.73 0.63 -5.26
N SER A 341 6.14 -0.42 -4.57
CA SER A 341 5.71 -0.67 -3.20
C SER A 341 6.85 -1.27 -2.37
N VAL A 342 6.99 -0.82 -1.14
CA VAL A 342 7.94 -1.35 -0.18
C VAL A 342 7.23 -1.90 1.06
N GLY A 343 7.42 -3.20 1.29
CA GLY A 343 7.07 -3.87 2.53
C GLY A 343 8.30 -3.90 3.43
N SER A 344 8.41 -2.93 4.30
CA SER A 344 9.63 -2.56 5.03
C SER A 344 10.30 -3.68 5.85
N VAL A 345 9.70 -4.84 5.96
CA VAL A 345 10.22 -6.01 6.71
C VAL A 345 10.17 -7.29 5.86
N SER A 346 9.90 -7.19 4.56
CA SER A 346 9.74 -8.35 3.68
C SER A 346 10.38 -8.13 2.31
N SER A 347 9.77 -7.31 1.46
CA SER A 347 10.23 -7.09 0.09
C SER A 347 9.92 -5.68 -0.40
N ALA A 348 10.63 -5.25 -1.43
CA ALA A 348 10.28 -4.09 -2.25
C ALA A 348 10.13 -4.55 -3.69
N SER A 349 9.17 -3.98 -4.41
CA SER A 349 8.86 -4.35 -5.78
C SER A 349 8.51 -3.14 -6.63
N ALA A 350 8.89 -3.18 -7.90
CA ALA A 350 8.41 -2.25 -8.91
C ALA A 350 7.90 -2.98 -10.14
N ALA A 351 6.91 -2.39 -10.80
CA ALA A 351 6.41 -2.83 -12.08
C ALA A 351 6.35 -1.68 -13.08
N ILE A 352 6.62 -1.96 -14.34
CA ILE A 352 6.28 -1.09 -15.46
C ILE A 352 5.01 -1.63 -16.10
N VAL A 353 4.00 -0.80 -16.17
CA VAL A 353 2.70 -1.13 -16.78
C VAL A 353 2.44 -0.16 -17.93
N ARG A 354 2.09 -0.69 -19.11
CA ARG A 354 1.49 0.12 -20.16
C ARG A 354 -0.01 0.18 -19.90
N TRP A 355 -0.47 1.36 -19.53
CA TRP A 355 -1.86 1.58 -19.14
C TRP A 355 -2.81 1.31 -20.31
N GLN A 356 -3.97 0.82 -19.99
CA GLN A 356 -5.08 0.60 -20.92
C GLN A 356 -6.38 0.97 -20.25
N SER A 357 -7.48 0.87 -20.96
CA SER A 357 -8.80 1.05 -20.36
C SER A 357 -9.04 -0.02 -19.29
N VAL A 358 -8.98 0.38 -18.03
CA VAL A 358 -9.22 -0.45 -16.83
C VAL A 358 -10.58 -0.08 -16.26
N GLY A 359 -11.41 -1.08 -15.95
CA GLY A 359 -12.69 -0.87 -15.28
C GLY A 359 -12.45 -0.36 -13.85
N LEU A 360 -12.80 0.89 -13.56
CA LEU A 360 -12.59 1.48 -12.24
C LEU A 360 -13.85 1.34 -11.37
N GLY A 361 -13.64 0.96 -10.12
CA GLY A 361 -14.63 1.10 -9.06
C GLY A 361 -15.03 2.55 -8.84
N ASP A 362 -16.11 2.76 -8.10
CA ASP A 362 -16.57 4.11 -7.78
C ASP A 362 -15.52 4.84 -6.94
N ALA A 363 -15.37 6.15 -7.18
CA ALA A 363 -14.47 6.96 -6.38
C ALA A 363 -14.91 6.93 -4.91
N PRO A 364 -13.99 6.72 -3.96
CA PRO A 364 -14.33 6.80 -2.55
C PRO A 364 -14.87 8.18 -2.22
N PRO A 365 -15.83 8.30 -1.28
CA PRO A 365 -16.27 9.60 -0.81
C PRO A 365 -15.10 10.40 -0.21
N ASP A 366 -15.12 11.71 -0.39
CA ASP A 366 -14.13 12.66 0.11
C ASP A 366 -14.05 12.65 1.64
#